data_e9719a396006ed1d34a5ec6ba4811cfe
#
_entry.id   e9719a396006ed1d34a5ec6ba4811cfe
#
_cell.length_a   1.000
_cell.length_b   1.000
_cell.length_c   1.000
_cell.angle_alpha   90.00
_cell.angle_beta   90.00
_cell.angle_gamma   90.00
#
_symmetry.space_group_name_H-M   'P 1'
#
loop_
_entity.id
_entity.type
_entity.pdbx_description
1 polymer ?
#
loop_
_entity_poly.entity_id
_entity_poly.type
_entity_poly.pdbx_seq_one_letter_code
_entity_poly.pdbx_strand_id
1 'polypeptide(L)'
;MPAPGRRPLLVWLCASPWLAQAQPRDALAERLRAGACVVLLRHAQTVAGVGDPPGFRVDLCSTQRNLSEEGREQARRIGQWFRAHDLRPRAVQSSAWCRCKDTADLAFGRHVVWPALNSFFEGRASEPAQTRQLRAALTQVPAGQFEVWVTHQVNMTALTGEGMSMGEGLVVDAQGKMVARSTFG
;
A
#
# COMPACT_ATOMS: atom_id res chain seq x y z
N MET A 1 55.04 33.02 53.03
CA MET A 1 54.87 32.04 51.95
C MET A 1 53.37 31.98 51.65
N PRO A 2 52.89 32.43 50.49
CA PRO A 2 51.47 32.34 50.14
C PRO A 2 51.18 31.02 49.43
N ALA A 3 50.02 30.40 49.75
CA ALA A 3 49.55 29.14 49.24
C ALA A 3 48.99 29.27 47.75
N PRO A 4 49.14 28.25 46.90
CA PRO A 4 48.68 28.29 45.53
C PRO A 4 47.16 28.11 45.42
N GLY A 5 46.51 29.05 44.71
CA GLY A 5 45.09 28.99 44.43
C GLY A 5 44.71 27.89 43.44
N ARG A 6 43.69 27.12 43.82
CA ARG A 6 43.06 26.09 42.97
C ARG A 6 42.17 26.80 41.92
N ARG A 7 42.49 26.63 40.65
CA ARG A 7 41.63 27.03 39.52
C ARG A 7 40.54 25.99 39.31
N PRO A 8 39.24 26.34 39.16
CA PRO A 8 38.21 25.38 38.80
C PRO A 8 38.30 25.07 37.30
N LEU A 9 38.36 23.78 36.96
CA LEU A 9 38.20 23.27 35.61
C LEU A 9 36.71 23.34 35.23
N LEU A 10 36.36 24.23 34.29
CA LEU A 10 35.06 24.23 33.64
C LEU A 10 35.01 23.08 32.62
N VAL A 11 34.26 22.04 32.97
CA VAL A 11 33.93 20.94 32.02
C VAL A 11 32.77 21.43 31.13
N TRP A 12 33.06 21.68 29.88
CA TRP A 12 32.03 21.92 28.85
C TRP A 12 31.42 20.59 28.45
N LEU A 13 30.19 20.30 28.89
CA LEU A 13 29.37 19.21 28.37
C LEU A 13 28.86 19.61 26.97
N CYS A 14 29.52 19.13 25.92
CA CYS A 14 28.99 19.19 24.56
C CYS A 14 27.78 18.23 24.46
N ALA A 15 26.59 18.76 24.59
CA ALA A 15 25.37 18.07 24.21
C ALA A 15 25.31 17.95 22.68
N SER A 16 25.72 16.83 22.13
CA SER A 16 25.51 16.52 20.70
C SER A 16 24.03 16.35 20.46
N PRO A 17 23.40 17.09 19.52
CA PRO A 17 22.03 16.82 19.13
C PRO A 17 22.00 15.47 18.43
N TRP A 18 21.29 14.52 19.00
CA TRP A 18 20.96 13.27 18.34
C TRP A 18 19.98 13.62 17.23
N LEU A 19 20.46 13.70 15.99
CA LEU A 19 19.63 13.71 14.79
C LEU A 19 18.98 12.31 14.74
N ALA A 20 17.73 12.23 15.16
CA ALA A 20 16.92 11.04 14.96
C ALA A 20 16.80 10.81 13.44
N GLN A 21 17.54 9.83 12.92
CA GLN A 21 17.37 9.39 11.55
C GLN A 21 15.99 8.74 11.47
N ALA A 22 15.11 9.33 10.66
CA ALA A 22 13.79 8.76 10.37
C ALA A 22 13.96 7.33 9.88
N GLN A 23 13.24 6.40 10.53
CA GLN A 23 13.25 5.00 10.11
C GLN A 23 12.63 4.90 8.70
N PRO A 24 13.00 3.92 7.86
CA PRO A 24 12.43 3.78 6.51
C PRO A 24 10.89 3.73 6.48
N ARG A 25 10.26 3.26 7.54
CA ARG A 25 8.79 3.24 7.72
C ARG A 25 8.21 4.63 7.88
N ASP A 26 8.92 5.55 8.52
CA ASP A 26 8.51 6.95 8.67
C ASP A 26 8.56 7.69 7.34
N ALA A 27 9.58 7.41 6.51
CA ALA A 27 9.71 7.99 5.18
C ALA A 27 8.52 7.60 4.26
N LEU A 28 8.03 6.36 4.35
CA LEU A 28 6.84 5.92 3.62
C LEU A 28 5.59 6.66 4.11
N ALA A 29 5.42 6.79 5.43
CA ALA A 29 4.29 7.51 6.02
C ALA A 29 4.31 9.00 5.61
N GLU A 30 5.46 9.63 5.63
CA GLU A 30 5.63 11.03 5.15
C GLU A 30 5.30 11.15 3.67
N ARG A 31 5.75 10.20 2.83
CA ARG A 31 5.40 10.19 1.40
C ARG A 31 3.89 10.12 1.18
N LEU A 32 3.17 9.30 1.96
CA LEU A 32 1.72 9.20 1.87
C LEU A 32 1.02 10.46 2.37
N ARG A 33 1.53 11.12 3.43
CA ARG A 33 1.01 12.42 3.90
C ARG A 33 1.20 13.54 2.87
N ALA A 34 2.30 13.53 2.15
CA ALA A 34 2.52 14.49 1.06
C ALA A 34 1.47 14.34 -0.07
N GLY A 35 0.88 13.17 -0.22
CA GLY A 35 -0.23 12.92 -1.13
C GLY A 35 0.15 12.94 -2.61
N ALA A 36 -0.82 13.23 -3.49
CA ALA A 36 -0.70 13.11 -4.95
C ALA A 36 -0.16 11.72 -5.36
N CYS A 37 -0.68 10.67 -4.70
CA CYS A 37 -0.23 9.30 -4.96
C CYS A 37 -1.33 8.28 -4.65
N VAL A 38 -1.13 7.08 -5.19
CA VAL A 38 -1.98 5.92 -4.96
C VAL A 38 -1.13 4.78 -4.42
N VAL A 39 -1.65 4.08 -3.41
CA VAL A 39 -1.16 2.77 -3.01
C VAL A 39 -1.89 1.72 -3.85
N LEU A 40 -1.20 1.16 -4.84
CA LEU A 40 -1.65 -0.03 -5.54
C LEU A 40 -1.37 -1.22 -4.64
N LEU A 41 -2.39 -1.85 -4.08
CA LEU A 41 -2.25 -2.97 -3.17
C LEU A 41 -2.68 -4.26 -3.87
N ARG A 42 -1.75 -5.22 -4.05
CA ARG A 42 -2.16 -6.55 -4.46
C ARG A 42 -2.96 -7.20 -3.33
N HIS A 43 -4.10 -7.83 -3.66
CA HIS A 43 -4.87 -8.57 -2.66
C HIS A 43 -3.97 -9.44 -1.77
N ALA A 44 -4.37 -9.64 -0.53
CA ALA A 44 -3.64 -10.45 0.44
C ALA A 44 -3.57 -11.93 0.01
N GLN A 45 -2.82 -12.72 0.74
CA GLN A 45 -2.53 -14.11 0.42
C GLN A 45 -3.81 -14.94 0.29
N THR A 46 -3.87 -15.74 -0.77
CA THR A 46 -5.00 -16.64 -1.05
C THR A 46 -4.66 -18.07 -0.70
N VAL A 47 -5.67 -18.93 -0.63
CA VAL A 47 -5.45 -20.39 -0.63
C VAL A 47 -4.55 -20.79 -1.81
N ALA A 48 -3.81 -21.89 -1.67
CA ALA A 48 -2.89 -22.36 -2.70
C ALA A 48 -3.61 -22.56 -4.05
N GLY A 49 -2.88 -22.31 -5.14
CA GLY A 49 -3.40 -22.47 -6.50
C GLY A 49 -3.05 -21.27 -7.40
N VAL A 50 -3.33 -21.41 -8.68
CA VAL A 50 -3.15 -20.39 -9.72
C VAL A 50 -4.49 -20.12 -10.39
N GLY A 51 -4.88 -18.85 -10.48
CA GLY A 51 -6.17 -18.45 -11.04
C GLY A 51 -7.37 -18.79 -10.13
N ASP A 52 -8.55 -18.58 -10.64
CA ASP A 52 -9.80 -19.02 -10.03
C ASP A 52 -10.19 -20.42 -10.59
N PRO A 53 -11.00 -21.21 -9.87
CA PRO A 53 -11.49 -22.49 -10.39
C PRO A 53 -12.26 -22.31 -11.70
N PRO A 54 -12.27 -23.31 -12.59
CA PRO A 54 -13.10 -23.27 -13.80
C PRO A 54 -14.58 -23.00 -13.48
N GLY A 55 -15.19 -22.10 -14.22
CA GLY A 55 -16.59 -21.73 -14.03
C GLY A 55 -16.87 -20.82 -12.84
N PHE A 56 -15.83 -20.20 -12.25
CA PHE A 56 -16.05 -19.22 -11.18
C PHE A 56 -16.95 -18.05 -11.65
N ARG A 57 -17.60 -17.46 -10.68
CA ARG A 57 -18.46 -16.26 -10.89
C ARG A 57 -17.99 -15.14 -9.97
N VAL A 58 -17.82 -13.94 -10.52
CA VAL A 58 -17.36 -12.75 -9.78
C VAL A 58 -18.35 -12.32 -8.69
N ASP A 59 -19.65 -12.57 -8.92
CA ASP A 59 -20.73 -12.26 -7.97
C ASP A 59 -20.92 -13.32 -6.88
N LEU A 60 -20.22 -14.48 -6.96
CA LEU A 60 -20.38 -15.60 -6.04
C LEU A 60 -19.03 -16.03 -5.43
N CYS A 61 -18.72 -15.51 -4.24
CA CYS A 61 -17.43 -15.73 -3.57
C CYS A 61 -17.08 -17.21 -3.36
N SER A 62 -18.05 -18.07 -3.10
CA SER A 62 -17.82 -19.51 -2.89
C SER A 62 -17.23 -20.23 -4.11
N THR A 63 -17.30 -19.62 -5.30
CA THR A 63 -16.74 -20.18 -6.53
C THR A 63 -15.35 -19.64 -6.86
N GLN A 64 -14.82 -18.70 -6.06
CA GLN A 64 -13.55 -18.02 -6.32
C GLN A 64 -12.43 -18.57 -5.44
N ARG A 65 -11.19 -18.32 -5.87
CA ARG A 65 -10.02 -18.49 -5.01
C ARG A 65 -9.95 -17.33 -4.03
N ASN A 66 -10.33 -17.57 -2.78
CA ASN A 66 -10.45 -16.58 -1.73
C ASN A 66 -9.17 -16.47 -0.87
N LEU A 67 -9.15 -15.51 0.06
CA LEU A 67 -8.06 -15.35 1.01
C LEU A 67 -7.91 -16.62 1.86
N SER A 68 -6.67 -16.99 2.15
CA SER A 68 -6.35 -17.92 3.23
C SER A 68 -6.51 -17.24 4.58
N GLU A 69 -6.42 -17.98 5.69
CA GLU A 69 -6.44 -17.36 7.02
C GLU A 69 -5.22 -16.46 7.22
N GLU A 70 -4.03 -16.87 6.76
CA GLU A 70 -2.82 -16.05 6.76
C GLU A 70 -3.03 -14.76 5.96
N GLY A 71 -3.78 -14.83 4.85
CA GLY A 71 -4.12 -13.66 4.05
C GLY A 71 -5.06 -12.71 4.77
N ARG A 72 -6.02 -13.23 5.52
CA ARG A 72 -6.91 -12.40 6.36
C ARG A 72 -6.11 -11.67 7.45
N GLU A 73 -5.20 -12.38 8.13
CA GLU A 73 -4.32 -11.77 9.11
C GLU A 73 -3.35 -10.75 8.46
N GLN A 74 -2.83 -11.05 7.26
CA GLN A 74 -2.00 -10.10 6.51
C GLN A 74 -2.78 -8.81 6.20
N ALA A 75 -4.02 -8.92 5.74
CA ALA A 75 -4.87 -7.75 5.47
C ALA A 75 -5.12 -6.91 6.75
N ARG A 76 -5.36 -7.56 7.89
CA ARG A 76 -5.52 -6.85 9.19
C ARG A 76 -4.23 -6.12 9.59
N ARG A 77 -3.04 -6.75 9.43
CA ARG A 77 -1.75 -6.11 9.71
C ARG A 77 -1.51 -4.90 8.82
N ILE A 78 -1.83 -4.99 7.52
CA ILE A 78 -1.77 -3.84 6.62
C ILE A 78 -2.59 -2.68 7.20
N GLY A 79 -3.83 -2.91 7.58
CA GLY A 79 -4.68 -1.89 8.18
C GLY A 79 -4.15 -1.35 9.52
N GLN A 80 -3.54 -2.20 10.34
CA GLN A 80 -2.89 -1.77 11.59
C GLN A 80 -1.74 -0.81 11.32
N TRP A 81 -0.92 -1.07 10.29
CA TRP A 81 0.16 -0.18 9.92
C TRP A 81 -0.36 1.22 9.56
N PHE A 82 -1.41 1.33 8.72
CA PHE A 82 -2.00 2.62 8.36
C PHE A 82 -2.54 3.36 9.60
N ARG A 83 -3.23 2.65 10.48
CA ARG A 83 -3.75 3.26 11.74
C ARG A 83 -2.64 3.71 12.69
N ALA A 84 -1.57 2.93 12.84
CA ALA A 84 -0.43 3.26 13.69
C ALA A 84 0.33 4.52 13.23
N HIS A 85 0.18 4.91 11.95
CA HIS A 85 0.77 6.12 11.39
C HIS A 85 -0.26 7.25 11.15
N ASP A 86 -1.48 7.11 11.68
CA ASP A 86 -2.58 8.07 11.47
C ASP A 86 -2.86 8.37 9.99
N LEU A 87 -2.68 7.37 9.12
CA LEU A 87 -2.88 7.48 7.68
C LEU A 87 -4.31 7.04 7.31
N ARG A 88 -5.07 7.97 6.74
CA ARG A 88 -6.43 7.70 6.27
C ARG A 88 -6.52 7.96 4.77
N PRO A 89 -6.69 6.92 3.94
CA PRO A 89 -6.88 7.13 2.52
C PRO A 89 -8.18 7.90 2.26
N ARG A 90 -8.14 8.83 1.30
CA ARG A 90 -9.32 9.57 0.83
C ARG A 90 -10.38 8.61 0.28
N ALA A 91 -9.95 7.63 -0.49
CA ALA A 91 -10.78 6.57 -1.05
C ALA A 91 -10.06 5.22 -0.96
N VAL A 92 -10.85 4.15 -0.78
CA VAL A 92 -10.43 2.77 -0.93
C VAL A 92 -11.26 2.17 -2.06
N GLN A 93 -10.61 1.83 -3.15
CA GLN A 93 -11.24 1.20 -4.30
C GLN A 93 -10.79 -0.25 -4.43
N SER A 94 -11.65 -1.11 -4.92
CA SER A 94 -11.38 -2.53 -5.01
C SER A 94 -11.85 -3.11 -6.33
N SER A 95 -11.13 -4.11 -6.82
CA SER A 95 -11.64 -5.07 -7.80
C SER A 95 -12.91 -5.75 -7.25
N ALA A 96 -13.78 -6.20 -8.14
CA ALA A 96 -15.00 -6.95 -7.79
C ALA A 96 -14.72 -8.35 -7.24
N TRP A 97 -13.49 -8.89 -7.37
CA TRP A 97 -13.12 -10.19 -6.81
C TRP A 97 -13.15 -10.20 -5.29
N CYS A 98 -13.71 -11.25 -4.70
CA CYS A 98 -13.90 -11.33 -3.26
C CYS A 98 -12.60 -11.21 -2.47
N ARG A 99 -11.49 -11.79 -2.94
CA ARG A 99 -10.17 -11.63 -2.31
C ARG A 99 -9.69 -10.18 -2.23
N CYS A 100 -10.07 -9.32 -3.20
CA CYS A 100 -9.74 -7.89 -3.17
C CYS A 100 -10.67 -7.14 -2.22
N LYS A 101 -11.98 -7.41 -2.26
CA LYS A 101 -12.97 -6.83 -1.36
C LYS A 101 -12.65 -7.17 0.10
N ASP A 102 -12.39 -8.45 0.38
CA ASP A 102 -12.02 -8.92 1.73
C ASP A 102 -10.72 -8.26 2.22
N THR A 103 -9.72 -8.10 1.34
CA THR A 103 -8.48 -7.37 1.69
C THR A 103 -8.78 -5.93 2.06
N ALA A 104 -9.59 -5.23 1.26
CA ALA A 104 -9.96 -3.84 1.51
C ALA A 104 -10.77 -3.68 2.81
N ASP A 105 -11.75 -4.56 3.05
CA ASP A 105 -12.60 -4.50 4.25
C ASP A 105 -11.82 -4.82 5.52
N LEU A 106 -10.98 -5.85 5.51
CA LEU A 106 -10.16 -6.22 6.67
C LEU A 106 -9.10 -5.16 7.01
N ALA A 107 -8.55 -4.50 6.00
CA ALA A 107 -7.54 -3.46 6.22
C ALA A 107 -8.15 -2.10 6.56
N PHE A 108 -9.19 -1.67 5.84
CA PHE A 108 -9.69 -0.29 5.88
C PHE A 108 -11.15 -0.16 6.31
N GLY A 109 -11.88 -1.27 6.50
CA GLY A 109 -13.28 -1.28 6.91
C GLY A 109 -14.27 -0.80 5.86
N ARG A 110 -13.81 -0.52 4.64
CA ARG A 110 -14.64 0.01 3.54
C ARG A 110 -13.98 -0.18 2.19
N HIS A 111 -14.78 -0.25 1.14
CA HIS A 111 -14.32 -0.15 -0.24
C HIS A 111 -15.45 0.32 -1.17
N VAL A 112 -15.08 0.78 -2.35
CA VAL A 112 -15.98 0.96 -3.51
C VAL A 112 -15.45 0.08 -4.64
N VAL A 113 -16.33 -0.74 -5.23
CA VAL A 113 -15.94 -1.58 -6.38
C VAL A 113 -15.74 -0.71 -7.60
N TRP A 114 -14.56 -0.84 -8.22
CA TRP A 114 -14.26 -0.17 -9.47
C TRP A 114 -13.78 -1.18 -10.52
N PRO A 115 -14.56 -1.40 -11.60
CA PRO A 115 -14.26 -2.43 -12.59
C PRO A 115 -12.90 -2.30 -13.30
N ALA A 116 -12.32 -1.08 -13.36
CA ALA A 116 -10.97 -0.89 -13.89
C ALA A 116 -9.88 -1.64 -13.11
N LEU A 117 -10.16 -2.04 -11.86
CA LEU A 117 -9.26 -2.82 -11.01
C LEU A 117 -9.46 -4.34 -11.15
N ASN A 118 -10.43 -4.79 -11.97
CA ASN A 118 -10.72 -6.20 -12.15
C ASN A 118 -9.57 -6.94 -12.86
N SER A 119 -9.36 -8.21 -12.48
CA SER A 119 -8.37 -9.05 -13.12
C SER A 119 -8.69 -9.30 -14.59
N PHE A 120 -7.69 -9.21 -15.43
CA PHE A 120 -7.73 -9.69 -16.82
C PHE A 120 -6.77 -10.87 -17.05
N PHE A 121 -6.51 -11.65 -15.99
CA PHE A 121 -5.59 -12.80 -16.06
C PHE A 121 -6.03 -13.85 -17.07
N GLU A 122 -7.34 -14.10 -17.20
CA GLU A 122 -7.90 -15.11 -18.11
C GLU A 122 -8.15 -14.58 -19.53
N GLY A 123 -8.09 -13.26 -19.73
CA GLY A 123 -8.30 -12.64 -21.05
C GLY A 123 -7.93 -11.18 -21.06
N ARG A 124 -6.93 -10.84 -21.86
CA ARG A 124 -6.31 -9.49 -21.86
C ARG A 124 -7.06 -8.43 -22.67
N ALA A 125 -8.23 -8.73 -23.22
CA ALA A 125 -8.96 -7.80 -24.08
C ALA A 125 -9.32 -6.47 -23.39
N SER A 126 -9.59 -6.50 -22.07
CA SER A 126 -9.93 -5.32 -21.27
C SER A 126 -8.70 -4.52 -20.78
N GLU A 127 -7.49 -5.08 -20.82
CA GLU A 127 -6.26 -4.48 -20.28
C GLU A 127 -6.01 -3.05 -20.78
N PRO A 128 -6.06 -2.74 -22.11
CA PRO A 128 -5.76 -1.38 -22.57
C PRO A 128 -6.76 -0.34 -22.06
N ALA A 129 -8.05 -0.70 -21.98
CA ALA A 129 -9.09 0.20 -21.51
C ALA A 129 -8.99 0.43 -19.99
N GLN A 130 -8.79 -0.63 -19.20
CA GLN A 130 -8.62 -0.55 -17.76
C GLN A 130 -7.35 0.24 -17.41
N THR A 131 -6.22 -0.06 -18.03
CA THR A 131 -4.95 0.66 -17.78
C THR A 131 -5.04 2.15 -18.10
N ARG A 132 -5.75 2.53 -19.21
CA ARG A 132 -5.99 3.95 -19.49
C ARG A 132 -6.83 4.64 -18.41
N GLN A 133 -7.89 3.96 -17.91
CA GLN A 133 -8.72 4.51 -16.83
C GLN A 133 -7.91 4.71 -15.56
N LEU A 134 -7.08 3.72 -15.17
CA LEU A 134 -6.22 3.82 -14.00
C LEU A 134 -5.22 4.99 -14.15
N ARG A 135 -4.55 5.13 -15.30
CA ARG A 135 -3.63 6.25 -15.57
C ARG A 135 -4.32 7.61 -15.48
N ALA A 136 -5.51 7.75 -16.04
CA ALA A 136 -6.27 8.98 -15.94
C ALA A 136 -6.66 9.33 -14.50
N ALA A 137 -7.02 8.33 -13.70
CA ALA A 137 -7.40 8.53 -12.30
C ALA A 137 -6.21 8.89 -11.38
N LEU A 138 -4.99 8.41 -11.66
CA LEU A 138 -3.79 8.78 -10.91
C LEU A 138 -3.60 10.29 -10.85
N THR A 139 -3.89 11.01 -11.94
CA THR A 139 -3.73 12.47 -12.03
C THR A 139 -4.77 13.25 -11.23
N GLN A 140 -5.81 12.59 -10.71
CA GLN A 140 -6.91 13.23 -9.98
C GLN A 140 -6.73 13.18 -8.46
N VAL A 141 -5.67 12.56 -7.96
CA VAL A 141 -5.39 12.51 -6.52
C VAL A 141 -4.62 13.77 -6.12
N PRO A 142 -5.20 14.64 -5.27
CA PRO A 142 -4.59 15.92 -4.94
C PRO A 142 -3.40 15.78 -3.96
N ALA A 143 -2.58 16.79 -3.88
CA ALA A 143 -1.56 16.94 -2.84
C ALA A 143 -2.20 16.86 -1.45
N GLY A 144 -1.49 16.29 -0.48
CA GLY A 144 -1.98 16.08 0.89
C GLY A 144 -3.00 14.93 1.03
N GLN A 145 -3.36 14.24 -0.06
CA GLN A 145 -4.28 13.11 -0.04
C GLN A 145 -3.72 11.94 -0.84
N PHE A 146 -4.07 10.72 -0.43
CA PHE A 146 -3.76 9.50 -1.17
C PHE A 146 -4.97 8.57 -1.23
N GLU A 147 -4.95 7.64 -2.15
CA GLU A 147 -5.96 6.59 -2.29
C GLU A 147 -5.30 5.20 -2.17
N VAL A 148 -6.12 4.19 -1.87
CA VAL A 148 -5.71 2.78 -1.91
C VAL A 148 -6.57 2.07 -2.96
N TRP A 149 -5.92 1.38 -3.89
CA TRP A 149 -6.56 0.59 -4.93
C TRP A 149 -6.17 -0.87 -4.78
N VAL A 150 -7.10 -1.70 -4.29
CA VAL A 150 -6.88 -3.13 -4.09
C VAL A 150 -7.19 -3.89 -5.38
N THR A 151 -6.18 -4.54 -5.94
CA THR A 151 -6.24 -5.13 -7.27
C THR A 151 -5.38 -6.40 -7.40
N HIS A 152 -5.04 -6.75 -8.62
CA HIS A 152 -4.32 -7.97 -8.99
C HIS A 152 -2.96 -7.66 -9.60
N GLN A 153 -2.05 -8.62 -9.57
CA GLN A 153 -0.73 -8.45 -10.16
C GLN A 153 -0.78 -7.99 -11.62
N VAL A 154 -1.67 -8.56 -12.42
CA VAL A 154 -1.76 -8.23 -13.86
C VAL A 154 -2.05 -6.75 -14.10
N ASN A 155 -2.94 -6.15 -13.30
CA ASN A 155 -3.25 -4.72 -13.37
C ASN A 155 -2.07 -3.85 -12.95
N MET A 156 -1.40 -4.23 -11.84
CA MET A 156 -0.25 -3.50 -11.33
C MET A 156 0.92 -3.55 -12.32
N THR A 157 1.22 -4.74 -12.87
CA THR A 157 2.27 -4.90 -13.88
C THR A 157 1.96 -4.12 -15.17
N ALA A 158 0.71 -4.13 -15.65
CA ALA A 158 0.32 -3.36 -16.83
C ALA A 158 0.44 -1.84 -16.61
N LEU A 159 0.21 -1.38 -15.39
CA LEU A 159 0.28 0.05 -15.05
C LEU A 159 1.72 0.53 -14.81
N THR A 160 2.56 -0.27 -14.15
CA THR A 160 3.87 0.12 -13.62
C THR A 160 5.06 -0.62 -14.21
N GLY A 161 4.85 -1.78 -14.83
CA GLY A 161 5.92 -2.70 -15.24
C GLY A 161 6.46 -3.59 -14.11
N GLU A 162 6.01 -3.38 -12.86
CA GLU A 162 6.55 -4.03 -11.67
C GLU A 162 5.84 -5.34 -11.32
N GLY A 163 6.61 -6.30 -10.81
CA GLY A 163 6.11 -7.49 -10.13
C GLY A 163 6.02 -7.28 -8.62
N MET A 164 5.05 -7.92 -7.95
CA MET A 164 4.85 -7.82 -6.50
C MET A 164 4.26 -9.08 -5.91
N SER A 165 4.51 -9.30 -4.62
CA SER A 165 3.92 -10.39 -3.84
C SER A 165 2.50 -10.06 -3.39
N MET A 166 1.72 -11.08 -3.00
CA MET A 166 0.41 -10.87 -2.39
C MET A 166 0.54 -10.09 -1.07
N GLY A 167 -0.33 -9.09 -0.87
CA GLY A 167 -0.28 -8.18 0.26
C GLY A 167 0.82 -7.10 0.17
N GLU A 168 1.59 -7.09 -0.91
CA GLU A 168 2.56 -6.02 -1.17
C GLU A 168 1.88 -4.85 -1.90
N GLY A 169 2.28 -3.63 -1.54
CA GLY A 169 1.80 -2.40 -2.16
C GLY A 169 2.92 -1.61 -2.82
N LEU A 170 2.58 -1.01 -3.96
CA LEU A 170 3.39 -0.02 -4.65
C LEU A 170 2.76 1.36 -4.46
N VAL A 171 3.53 2.32 -3.99
CA VAL A 171 3.13 3.72 -4.03
C VAL A 171 3.52 4.29 -5.39
N VAL A 172 2.53 4.78 -6.13
CA VAL A 172 2.75 5.38 -7.46
C VAL A 172 2.34 6.84 -7.46
N ASP A 173 3.07 7.65 -8.18
CA ASP A 173 2.76 9.06 -8.41
C ASP A 173 1.71 9.24 -9.54
N ALA A 174 1.39 10.50 -9.84
CA ALA A 174 0.43 10.87 -10.89
C ALA A 174 0.84 10.41 -12.31
N GLN A 175 2.11 10.10 -12.53
CA GLN A 175 2.65 9.58 -13.78
C GLN A 175 2.64 8.05 -13.84
N GLY A 176 2.25 7.38 -12.74
CA GLY A 176 2.29 5.92 -12.60
C GLY A 176 3.70 5.37 -12.33
N LYS A 177 4.65 6.24 -11.96
CA LYS A 177 5.99 5.84 -11.55
C LYS A 177 5.94 5.34 -10.11
N MET A 178 6.53 4.18 -9.86
CA MET A 178 6.72 3.67 -8.50
C MET A 178 7.70 4.57 -7.74
N VAL A 179 7.27 5.08 -6.59
CA VAL A 179 8.07 5.92 -5.69
C VAL A 179 8.39 5.23 -4.36
N ALA A 180 7.66 4.20 -4.01
CA ALA A 180 7.94 3.34 -2.85
C ALA A 180 7.29 1.96 -3.01
N ARG A 181 7.77 0.99 -2.23
CA ARG A 181 7.25 -0.39 -2.14
C ARG A 181 7.22 -0.80 -0.68
N SER A 182 6.17 -1.52 -0.24
CA SER A 182 6.05 -1.98 1.14
C SER A 182 5.13 -3.20 1.27
N THR A 183 5.39 -4.03 2.29
CA THR A 183 4.48 -5.07 2.77
C THR A 183 3.58 -4.58 3.91
N PHE A 184 3.79 -3.34 4.42
CA PHE A 184 3.05 -2.71 5.51
C PHE A 184 3.01 -3.52 6.83
N GLY A 185 4.03 -4.33 7.10
CA GLY A 185 4.05 -5.12 8.34
C GLY A 185 5.28 -5.98 8.48
#